data_4cd915fcf9f362761a1e9338c696953c
#
_entry.id   4cd915fcf9f362761a1e9338c696953c
#
_cell.length_a   1.000
_cell.length_b   1.000
_cell.length_c   1.000
_cell.angle_alpha   90.00
_cell.angle_beta   90.00
_cell.angle_gamma   90.00
#
_symmetry.space_group_name_H-M   'P 1'
#
loop_
_entity.id
_entity.type
_entity.pdbx_description
1 polymer ?
#
loop_
_entity_poly.entity_id
_entity_poly.type
_entity_poly.pdbx_seq_one_letter_code
_entity_poly.pdbx_strand_id
1 'polypeptide(L)'
;MKVYCLNKISPVGLKVLPKEYEVSTESIDNAEAIMVRSAAMHEMQLPESVLCVARAGAGVNNIPLDRFADEGVVVFNTPGANANAVKELTIAGMLLAARDIRGSMEWVQANKGDELINKSMEKAKGAFAGTEILGKNLGIIGCGAIGALVAQAAGALGMHVLGVEPSEAVIEKNRHLFPADMEIVSADEMYSRADYISVHVPLMDATRGMLNKDVFAKCKDGVIVVNCARDAIVNDDDMKEALASGKVRRYVTDFPNYKTANMDGVVAISHLGASTEEAEDNCAAMAAKQIVDYIENGNIINSVNFPRIDLGKKEGTRAVVLFEEDNAEEVSKALSKGAMKFALDHKKGFGAALAEGKAFDEAALKAIPGVLKVRII
;
A
#
# COMPACT_ATOMS: atom_id res chain seq x y z
N MET A 1 0.71 20.76 21.02
CA MET A 1 0.19 19.68 20.13
C MET A 1 0.57 18.34 20.71
N LYS A 2 -0.40 17.45 20.93
CA LYS A 2 -0.16 16.09 21.44
C LYS A 2 -0.45 15.05 20.35
N VAL A 3 0.54 14.16 20.09
CA VAL A 3 0.43 13.04 19.18
C VAL A 3 0.42 11.75 19.98
N TYR A 4 -0.65 10.97 19.89
CA TYR A 4 -0.77 9.68 20.54
C TYR A 4 -0.32 8.55 19.60
N CYS A 5 0.61 7.72 20.07
CA CYS A 5 1.05 6.53 19.36
C CYS A 5 0.30 5.30 19.91
N LEU A 6 -0.68 4.80 19.16
CA LEU A 6 -1.54 3.68 19.58
C LEU A 6 -0.79 2.34 19.73
N ASN A 7 0.32 2.19 19.03
CA ASN A 7 1.24 1.06 19.14
C ASN A 7 2.66 1.52 18.81
N LYS A 8 3.64 0.62 18.91
CA LYS A 8 5.05 0.97 18.66
C LYS A 8 5.23 1.56 17.27
N ILE A 9 5.73 2.78 17.22
CA ILE A 9 6.11 3.54 16.01
C ILE A 9 7.63 3.74 16.02
N SER A 10 8.26 3.69 14.84
CA SER A 10 9.70 3.91 14.74
C SER A 10 10.12 5.26 15.30
N PRO A 11 11.17 5.30 16.15
CA PRO A 11 11.74 6.54 16.67
C PRO A 11 12.27 7.48 15.57
N VAL A 12 12.64 6.95 14.41
CA VAL A 12 13.08 7.76 13.25
C VAL A 12 11.93 8.64 12.76
N GLY A 13 10.72 8.07 12.65
CA GLY A 13 9.54 8.84 12.29
C GLY A 13 9.16 9.87 13.35
N LEU A 14 9.25 9.52 14.63
CA LEU A 14 8.91 10.45 15.72
C LEU A 14 9.84 11.65 15.79
N LYS A 15 11.11 11.51 15.38
CA LYS A 15 12.08 12.63 15.29
C LYS A 15 11.73 13.67 14.20
N VAL A 16 10.81 13.34 13.29
CA VAL A 16 10.31 14.27 12.26
C VAL A 16 9.33 15.28 12.85
N LEU A 17 8.64 14.91 13.93
CA LEU A 17 7.75 15.82 14.63
C LEU A 17 8.52 16.99 15.22
N PRO A 18 7.98 18.24 15.17
CA PRO A 18 8.56 19.40 15.84
C PRO A 18 8.77 19.15 17.34
N LYS A 19 9.78 19.78 17.93
CA LYS A 19 10.14 19.57 19.35
C LYS A 19 9.05 19.98 20.34
N GLU A 20 8.19 20.89 19.94
CA GLU A 20 7.03 21.37 20.68
C GLU A 20 5.85 20.38 20.66
N TYR A 21 5.93 19.31 19.88
CA TYR A 21 4.92 18.26 19.85
C TYR A 21 5.21 17.23 20.95
N GLU A 22 4.25 17.05 21.83
CA GLU A 22 4.29 16.00 22.85
C GLU A 22 3.90 14.66 22.22
N VAL A 23 4.75 13.66 22.37
CA VAL A 23 4.47 12.27 21.94
C VAL A 23 4.09 11.45 23.16
N SER A 24 2.92 10.83 23.14
CA SER A 24 2.41 10.00 24.22
C SER A 24 2.10 8.58 23.72
N THR A 25 2.38 7.58 24.55
CA THR A 25 1.98 6.17 24.36
C THR A 25 1.03 5.70 25.47
N GLU A 26 0.77 6.55 26.48
CA GLU A 26 0.04 6.18 27.69
C GLU A 26 -1.43 6.57 27.64
N SER A 27 -1.74 7.79 27.19
CA SER A 27 -3.10 8.30 27.16
C SER A 27 -3.38 9.07 25.87
N ILE A 28 -4.57 8.79 25.30
CA ILE A 28 -5.13 9.50 24.15
C ILE A 28 -5.75 10.86 24.55
N ASP A 29 -5.94 11.12 25.83
CA ASP A 29 -6.61 12.33 26.31
C ASP A 29 -5.91 13.58 25.76
N ASN A 30 -6.71 14.50 25.22
CA ASN A 30 -6.26 15.72 24.55
C ASN A 30 -5.30 15.51 23.37
N ALA A 31 -5.23 14.30 22.80
CA ALA A 31 -4.48 14.09 21.57
C ALA A 31 -5.18 14.79 20.40
N GLU A 32 -4.40 15.46 19.57
CA GLU A 32 -4.87 16.13 18.33
C GLU A 32 -4.55 15.30 17.10
N ALA A 33 -3.59 14.35 17.21
CA ALA A 33 -3.29 13.39 16.15
C ALA A 33 -2.98 12.01 16.74
N ILE A 34 -3.26 10.97 15.96
CA ILE A 34 -2.94 9.58 16.32
C ILE A 34 -2.01 9.00 15.25
N MET A 35 -0.93 8.37 15.69
CA MET A 35 -0.12 7.49 14.85
C MET A 35 -0.44 6.03 15.15
N VAL A 36 -0.69 5.24 14.13
CA VAL A 36 -0.99 3.81 14.25
C VAL A 36 -0.28 3.02 13.16
N ARG A 37 0.08 1.76 13.43
CA ARG A 37 0.59 0.82 12.42
C ARG A 37 -0.38 -0.33 12.19
N SER A 38 -0.53 -1.22 13.17
CA SER A 38 -1.29 -2.47 13.02
C SER A 38 -2.43 -2.64 14.02
N ALA A 39 -2.52 -1.77 15.05
CA ALA A 39 -3.58 -1.86 16.03
C ALA A 39 -4.96 -1.60 15.40
N ALA A 40 -5.97 -2.38 15.79
CA ALA A 40 -7.34 -2.20 15.33
C ALA A 40 -7.99 -1.00 16.02
N MET A 41 -8.71 -0.18 15.23
CA MET A 41 -9.39 1.02 15.71
C MET A 41 -10.92 0.96 15.58
N HIS A 42 -11.47 -0.18 15.15
CA HIS A 42 -12.90 -0.31 14.87
C HIS A 42 -13.80 -0.02 16.07
N GLU A 43 -13.38 -0.44 17.27
CA GLU A 43 -14.14 -0.22 18.50
C GLU A 43 -13.66 1.01 19.30
N MET A 44 -12.65 1.72 18.77
CA MET A 44 -12.04 2.83 19.48
C MET A 44 -12.90 4.09 19.35
N GLN A 45 -13.23 4.74 20.46
CA GLN A 45 -13.85 6.05 20.49
C GLN A 45 -12.75 7.11 20.50
N LEU A 46 -12.88 8.12 19.64
CA LEU A 46 -11.91 9.21 19.55
C LEU A 46 -12.36 10.40 20.41
N PRO A 47 -11.44 11.05 21.16
CA PRO A 47 -11.70 12.37 21.73
C PRO A 47 -12.00 13.41 20.65
N GLU A 48 -12.87 14.39 20.95
CA GLU A 48 -13.19 15.49 20.02
C GLU A 48 -11.96 16.30 19.56
N SER A 49 -10.89 16.30 20.38
CA SER A 49 -9.62 16.94 20.06
C SER A 49 -8.90 16.32 18.86
N VAL A 50 -9.20 15.05 18.51
CA VAL A 50 -8.52 14.37 17.41
C VAL A 50 -8.93 14.97 16.07
N LEU A 51 -7.94 15.39 15.32
CA LEU A 51 -8.07 16.00 13.99
C LEU A 51 -7.70 15.03 12.88
N CYS A 52 -6.74 14.14 13.15
CA CYS A 52 -6.31 13.18 12.16
C CYS A 52 -5.73 11.89 12.77
N VAL A 53 -5.79 10.85 11.97
CA VAL A 53 -5.11 9.56 12.21
C VAL A 53 -4.13 9.32 11.07
N ALA A 54 -2.86 9.08 11.37
CA ALA A 54 -1.86 8.74 10.37
C ALA A 54 -1.38 7.29 10.56
N ARG A 55 -1.69 6.44 9.58
CA ARG A 55 -1.22 5.06 9.58
C ARG A 55 0.18 4.97 8.97
N ALA A 56 1.14 4.47 9.76
CA ALA A 56 2.47 4.12 9.29
C ALA A 56 2.41 2.81 8.48
N GLY A 57 1.95 2.91 7.22
CA GLY A 57 1.77 1.80 6.29
C GLY A 57 0.71 2.09 5.22
N ALA A 58 0.69 1.32 4.14
CA ALA A 58 -0.19 1.56 2.99
C ALA A 58 -1.63 1.06 3.17
N GLY A 59 -1.85 -0.11 3.77
CA GLY A 59 -3.18 -0.67 4.00
C GLY A 59 -3.91 0.03 5.15
N VAL A 60 -5.26 0.05 5.16
CA VAL A 60 -6.06 0.76 6.18
C VAL A 60 -7.24 -0.06 6.70
N ASN A 61 -7.21 -1.36 6.51
CA ASN A 61 -8.27 -2.28 6.92
C ASN A 61 -8.45 -2.40 8.46
N ASN A 62 -7.54 -1.85 9.24
CA ASN A 62 -7.64 -1.76 10.69
C ASN A 62 -8.28 -0.44 11.20
N ILE A 63 -8.75 0.45 10.30
CA ILE A 63 -9.28 1.77 10.62
C ILE A 63 -10.70 1.91 10.03
N PRO A 64 -11.71 2.33 10.80
CA PRO A 64 -13.08 2.55 10.34
C PRO A 64 -13.20 3.88 9.59
N LEU A 65 -12.90 3.87 8.28
CA LEU A 65 -12.74 5.08 7.47
C LEU A 65 -14.01 5.95 7.41
N ASP A 66 -15.18 5.33 7.20
CA ASP A 66 -16.43 6.05 7.03
C ASP A 66 -16.84 6.71 8.35
N ARG A 67 -16.78 5.98 9.47
CA ARG A 67 -17.07 6.55 10.79
C ARG A 67 -16.15 7.73 11.12
N PHE A 68 -14.84 7.61 10.85
CA PHE A 68 -13.93 8.71 11.12
C PHE A 68 -14.12 9.90 10.17
N ALA A 69 -14.64 9.68 8.96
CA ALA A 69 -15.05 10.76 8.08
C ALA A 69 -16.27 11.51 8.64
N ASP A 70 -17.30 10.79 9.11
CA ASP A 70 -18.48 11.38 9.77
C ASP A 70 -18.10 12.20 11.02
N GLU A 71 -17.05 11.77 11.76
CA GLU A 71 -16.51 12.49 12.91
C GLU A 71 -15.60 13.69 12.52
N GLY A 72 -15.39 13.92 11.22
CA GLY A 72 -14.51 14.98 10.71
C GLY A 72 -13.03 14.72 11.02
N VAL A 73 -12.61 13.46 11.08
CA VAL A 73 -11.23 13.05 11.33
C VAL A 73 -10.58 12.54 10.04
N VAL A 74 -9.51 13.24 9.62
CA VAL A 74 -8.76 12.85 8.39
C VAL A 74 -7.89 11.64 8.66
N VAL A 75 -8.01 10.60 7.82
CA VAL A 75 -7.16 9.41 7.90
C VAL A 75 -6.14 9.43 6.78
N PHE A 76 -4.86 9.44 7.14
CA PHE A 76 -3.72 9.32 6.24
C PHE A 76 -3.15 7.91 6.21
N ASN A 77 -2.65 7.49 5.06
CA ASN A 77 -1.76 6.35 4.93
C ASN A 77 -0.41 6.77 4.34
N THR A 78 0.52 5.83 4.16
CA THR A 78 1.86 6.12 3.64
C THR A 78 2.14 5.34 2.36
N PRO A 79 1.49 5.70 1.23
CA PRO A 79 1.63 4.97 0.00
C PRO A 79 3.05 5.06 -0.56
N GLY A 80 3.64 3.92 -0.90
CA GLY A 80 4.97 3.83 -1.49
C GLY A 80 6.14 3.89 -0.49
N ALA A 81 5.91 4.22 0.77
CA ALA A 81 6.99 4.29 1.76
C ALA A 81 7.67 2.93 2.02
N ASN A 82 6.95 1.84 1.84
CA ASN A 82 7.42 0.46 1.96
C ASN A 82 7.72 -0.20 0.60
N ALA A 83 7.69 0.54 -0.51
CA ALA A 83 7.72 -0.06 -1.84
C ALA A 83 9.00 -0.83 -2.12
N ASN A 84 10.16 -0.35 -1.62
CA ASN A 84 11.43 -1.04 -1.79
C ASN A 84 11.44 -2.41 -1.09
N ALA A 85 10.95 -2.48 0.14
CA ALA A 85 10.91 -3.74 0.89
C ALA A 85 10.01 -4.79 0.21
N VAL A 86 8.83 -4.36 -0.28
CA VAL A 86 7.93 -5.25 -1.03
C VAL A 86 8.58 -5.71 -2.34
N LYS A 87 9.28 -4.83 -3.07
CA LYS A 87 10.05 -5.18 -4.26
C LYS A 87 11.08 -6.28 -3.94
N GLU A 88 11.84 -6.13 -2.85
CA GLU A 88 12.86 -7.11 -2.45
C GLU A 88 12.25 -8.48 -2.12
N LEU A 89 11.15 -8.50 -1.37
CA LEU A 89 10.44 -9.74 -1.08
C LEU A 89 9.86 -10.38 -2.35
N THR A 90 9.34 -9.59 -3.29
CA THR A 90 8.84 -10.07 -4.58
C THR A 90 9.94 -10.76 -5.39
N ILE A 91 11.10 -10.14 -5.51
CA ILE A 91 12.27 -10.74 -6.21
C ILE A 91 12.75 -12.01 -5.50
N ALA A 92 12.84 -11.98 -4.16
CA ALA A 92 13.18 -13.18 -3.38
C ALA A 92 12.16 -14.31 -3.63
N GLY A 93 10.86 -14.02 -3.65
CA GLY A 93 9.80 -14.96 -3.96
C GLY A 93 9.91 -15.56 -5.35
N MET A 94 10.25 -14.76 -6.37
CA MET A 94 10.51 -15.22 -7.73
C MET A 94 11.68 -16.22 -7.77
N LEU A 95 12.77 -15.93 -7.06
CA LEU A 95 13.95 -16.81 -6.98
C LEU A 95 13.67 -18.11 -6.22
N LEU A 96 12.88 -18.04 -5.13
CA LEU A 96 12.41 -19.21 -4.38
C LEU A 96 11.50 -20.11 -5.23
N ALA A 97 10.70 -19.53 -6.13
CA ALA A 97 9.84 -20.28 -7.04
C ALA A 97 10.58 -20.84 -8.28
N ALA A 98 11.66 -20.17 -8.69
CA ALA A 98 12.48 -20.61 -9.83
C ALA A 98 13.14 -21.96 -9.58
N ARG A 99 13.63 -22.20 -8.37
CA ARG A 99 14.22 -23.45 -7.87
C ARG A 99 13.57 -23.82 -6.55
N ASP A 100 13.52 -25.11 -6.21
CA ASP A 100 12.98 -25.53 -4.91
C ASP A 100 14.01 -25.32 -3.78
N ILE A 101 14.33 -24.02 -3.53
CA ILE A 101 15.28 -23.64 -2.48
C ILE A 101 14.75 -24.05 -1.10
N ARG A 102 13.42 -23.89 -0.88
CA ARG A 102 12.78 -24.25 0.38
C ARG A 102 12.90 -25.74 0.66
N GLY A 103 12.50 -26.59 -0.28
CA GLY A 103 12.62 -28.04 -0.15
C GLY A 103 14.07 -28.49 0.05
N SER A 104 15.03 -27.83 -0.60
CA SER A 104 16.46 -28.08 -0.38
C SER A 104 16.89 -27.74 1.05
N MET A 105 16.45 -26.60 1.59
CA MET A 105 16.76 -26.22 2.98
C MET A 105 16.13 -27.20 3.99
N GLU A 106 14.86 -27.59 3.77
CA GLU A 106 14.15 -28.57 4.59
C GLU A 106 14.87 -29.92 4.57
N TRP A 107 15.32 -30.36 3.38
CA TRP A 107 16.10 -31.60 3.24
C TRP A 107 17.40 -31.56 4.06
N VAL A 108 18.16 -30.45 3.99
CA VAL A 108 19.41 -30.29 4.77
C VAL A 108 19.09 -30.37 6.27
N GLN A 109 18.03 -29.70 6.74
CA GLN A 109 17.64 -29.75 8.16
C GLN A 109 17.22 -31.17 8.60
N ALA A 110 16.48 -31.88 7.77
CA ALA A 110 16.05 -33.26 8.05
C ALA A 110 17.24 -34.24 8.11
N ASN A 111 18.31 -33.97 7.35
CA ASN A 111 19.49 -34.85 7.26
C ASN A 111 20.72 -34.31 8.04
N LYS A 112 20.55 -33.35 8.93
CA LYS A 112 21.67 -32.72 9.69
C LYS A 112 22.48 -33.68 10.55
N GLY A 113 21.97 -34.87 10.85
CA GLY A 113 22.67 -35.93 11.59
C GLY A 113 23.46 -36.90 10.69
N ASP A 114 23.41 -36.74 9.37
CA ASP A 114 24.20 -37.57 8.43
C ASP A 114 25.64 -37.04 8.34
N GLU A 115 26.59 -37.77 8.89
CA GLU A 115 28.02 -37.41 8.82
C GLU A 115 28.57 -37.37 7.39
N LEU A 116 27.88 -37.99 6.41
CA LEU A 116 28.23 -38.01 4.99
C LEU A 116 27.31 -37.07 4.17
N ILE A 117 26.65 -36.12 4.78
CA ILE A 117 25.68 -35.20 4.12
C ILE A 117 26.27 -34.56 2.85
N ASN A 118 27.56 -34.24 2.85
CA ASN A 118 28.28 -33.72 1.68
C ASN A 118 28.29 -34.66 0.47
N LYS A 119 28.10 -35.94 0.68
CA LYS A 119 27.95 -36.95 -0.40
C LYS A 119 26.49 -37.24 -0.69
N SER A 120 25.66 -37.29 0.37
CA SER A 120 24.23 -37.55 0.23
C SER A 120 23.51 -36.44 -0.52
N MET A 121 23.89 -35.13 -0.31
CA MET A 121 23.33 -34.01 -1.03
C MET A 121 23.58 -34.03 -2.55
N GLU A 122 24.71 -34.61 -3.01
CA GLU A 122 24.98 -34.74 -4.46
C GLU A 122 23.97 -35.65 -5.18
N LYS A 123 23.42 -36.62 -4.43
CA LYS A 123 22.36 -37.49 -4.97
C LYS A 123 20.99 -36.82 -4.87
N ALA A 124 20.75 -36.03 -3.82
CA ALA A 124 19.47 -35.41 -3.57
C ALA A 124 19.22 -34.12 -4.40
N LYS A 125 20.28 -33.36 -4.75
CA LYS A 125 20.20 -32.02 -5.37
C LYS A 125 19.35 -31.98 -6.64
N GLY A 126 19.28 -33.06 -7.39
CA GLY A 126 18.47 -33.13 -8.61
C GLY A 126 16.97 -32.94 -8.40
N ALA A 127 16.46 -33.31 -7.19
CA ALA A 127 15.06 -33.13 -6.84
C ALA A 127 14.67 -31.64 -6.64
N PHE A 128 15.64 -30.75 -6.38
CA PHE A 128 15.44 -29.33 -6.13
C PHE A 128 15.80 -28.45 -7.33
N ALA A 129 16.15 -29.03 -8.43
CA ALA A 129 16.50 -28.32 -9.66
C ALA A 129 15.32 -27.53 -10.21
N GLY A 130 15.63 -26.43 -10.89
CA GLY A 130 14.61 -25.57 -11.48
C GLY A 130 15.10 -24.86 -12.74
N THR A 131 14.72 -23.61 -12.89
CA THR A 131 15.03 -22.77 -14.05
C THR A 131 15.71 -21.47 -13.63
N GLU A 132 16.37 -20.81 -14.56
CA GLU A 132 16.86 -19.45 -14.42
C GLU A 132 15.76 -18.45 -14.78
N ILE A 133 15.89 -17.22 -14.27
CA ILE A 133 14.99 -16.11 -14.62
C ILE A 133 15.50 -15.29 -15.80
N LEU A 134 16.79 -15.38 -16.13
CA LEU A 134 17.42 -14.69 -17.26
C LEU A 134 16.69 -15.00 -18.57
N GLY A 135 16.33 -13.96 -19.33
CA GLY A 135 15.62 -14.05 -20.59
C GLY A 135 14.16 -14.49 -20.49
N LYS A 136 13.60 -14.61 -19.27
CA LYS A 136 12.18 -14.89 -19.04
C LYS A 136 11.34 -13.64 -19.08
N ASN A 137 10.08 -13.76 -19.46
CA ASN A 137 9.12 -12.68 -19.47
C ASN A 137 8.44 -12.55 -18.09
N LEU A 138 8.54 -11.36 -17.49
CA LEU A 138 7.80 -10.98 -16.28
C LEU A 138 6.62 -10.10 -16.65
N GLY A 139 5.41 -10.58 -16.43
CA GLY A 139 4.19 -9.78 -16.46
C GLY A 139 4.00 -9.05 -15.13
N ILE A 140 3.79 -7.74 -15.17
CA ILE A 140 3.51 -6.91 -13.98
C ILE A 140 2.11 -6.35 -14.10
N ILE A 141 1.24 -6.69 -13.16
CA ILE A 141 -0.12 -6.13 -13.04
C ILE A 141 -0.08 -4.98 -12.04
N GLY A 142 -0.19 -3.75 -12.55
CA GLY A 142 -0.06 -2.52 -11.77
C GLY A 142 1.38 -1.98 -11.74
N CYS A 143 1.65 -0.93 -12.53
CA CYS A 143 2.97 -0.28 -12.65
C CYS A 143 3.11 0.94 -11.71
N GLY A 144 2.45 0.88 -10.54
CA GLY A 144 2.57 1.88 -9.48
C GLY A 144 3.94 1.84 -8.78
N ALA A 145 4.05 2.41 -7.58
CA ALA A 145 5.32 2.55 -6.86
C ALA A 145 6.06 1.22 -6.66
N ILE A 146 5.35 0.12 -6.35
CA ILE A 146 5.96 -1.20 -6.15
C ILE A 146 6.27 -1.86 -7.49
N GLY A 147 5.28 -1.94 -8.40
CA GLY A 147 5.44 -2.61 -9.68
C GLY A 147 6.57 -2.01 -10.53
N ALA A 148 6.75 -0.69 -10.51
CA ALA A 148 7.83 -0.01 -11.19
C ALA A 148 9.22 -0.39 -10.64
N LEU A 149 9.36 -0.48 -9.32
CA LEU A 149 10.61 -0.95 -8.69
C LEU A 149 10.89 -2.43 -8.97
N VAL A 150 9.84 -3.27 -9.01
CA VAL A 150 9.97 -4.68 -9.41
C VAL A 150 10.40 -4.78 -10.87
N ALA A 151 9.80 -3.96 -11.76
CA ALA A 151 10.19 -3.89 -13.17
C ALA A 151 11.68 -3.57 -13.32
N GLN A 152 12.14 -2.51 -12.63
CA GLN A 152 13.53 -2.09 -12.65
C GLN A 152 14.48 -3.20 -12.19
N ALA A 153 14.17 -3.84 -11.05
CA ALA A 153 15.01 -4.90 -10.49
C ALA A 153 15.03 -6.15 -11.36
N ALA A 154 13.87 -6.56 -11.90
CA ALA A 154 13.77 -7.73 -12.79
C ALA A 154 14.49 -7.50 -14.13
N GLY A 155 14.36 -6.30 -14.71
CA GLY A 155 15.11 -5.91 -15.90
C GLY A 155 16.63 -5.96 -15.66
N ALA A 156 17.11 -5.47 -14.51
CA ALA A 156 18.52 -5.55 -14.13
C ALA A 156 19.02 -7.00 -13.93
N LEU A 157 18.11 -7.94 -13.63
CA LEU A 157 18.40 -9.38 -13.59
C LEU A 157 18.24 -10.08 -14.95
N GLY A 158 18.02 -9.31 -16.02
CA GLY A 158 17.96 -9.82 -17.41
C GLY A 158 16.61 -10.43 -17.80
N MET A 159 15.51 -10.08 -17.11
CA MET A 159 14.16 -10.44 -17.54
C MET A 159 13.61 -9.40 -18.54
N HIS A 160 12.74 -9.85 -19.46
CA HIS A 160 11.91 -8.95 -20.27
C HIS A 160 10.64 -8.61 -19.50
N VAL A 161 10.31 -7.31 -19.38
CA VAL A 161 9.19 -6.87 -18.56
C VAL A 161 8.01 -6.44 -19.43
N LEU A 162 6.83 -6.99 -19.12
CA LEU A 162 5.55 -6.67 -19.73
C LEU A 162 4.64 -6.05 -18.68
N GLY A 163 4.36 -4.75 -18.79
CA GLY A 163 3.51 -4.02 -17.84
C GLY A 163 2.05 -3.93 -18.28
N VAL A 164 1.14 -4.11 -17.35
CA VAL A 164 -0.28 -3.84 -17.51
C VAL A 164 -0.68 -2.74 -16.54
N GLU A 165 -0.97 -1.55 -17.07
CA GLU A 165 -1.37 -0.37 -16.30
C GLU A 165 -2.34 0.47 -17.12
N PRO A 166 -3.60 0.66 -16.67
CA PRO A 166 -4.58 1.43 -17.44
C PRO A 166 -4.41 2.95 -17.32
N SER A 167 -3.64 3.44 -16.33
CA SER A 167 -3.47 4.86 -16.07
C SER A 167 -2.20 5.42 -16.72
N GLU A 168 -2.36 6.23 -17.77
CA GLU A 168 -1.24 6.95 -18.40
C GLU A 168 -0.47 7.82 -17.39
N ALA A 169 -1.18 8.44 -16.45
CA ALA A 169 -0.55 9.27 -15.41
C ALA A 169 0.37 8.44 -14.48
N VAL A 170 0.00 7.19 -14.19
CA VAL A 170 0.84 6.27 -13.40
C VAL A 170 2.06 5.85 -14.21
N ILE A 171 1.89 5.55 -15.49
CA ILE A 171 2.98 5.20 -16.40
C ILE A 171 3.99 6.35 -16.48
N GLU A 172 3.55 7.55 -16.79
CA GLU A 172 4.42 8.72 -16.91
C GLU A 172 5.17 9.05 -15.62
N LYS A 173 4.47 9.00 -14.48
CA LYS A 173 5.06 9.23 -13.17
C LYS A 173 6.22 8.28 -12.87
N ASN A 174 6.11 7.01 -13.28
CA ASN A 174 7.06 5.95 -12.93
C ASN A 174 7.98 5.56 -14.09
N ARG A 175 7.82 6.14 -15.28
CA ARG A 175 8.57 5.81 -16.50
C ARG A 175 10.10 5.79 -16.29
N HIS A 176 10.61 6.67 -15.45
CA HIS A 176 12.04 6.76 -15.12
C HIS A 176 12.62 5.53 -14.40
N LEU A 177 11.74 4.66 -13.87
CA LEU A 177 12.11 3.40 -13.22
C LEU A 177 11.99 2.19 -14.17
N PHE A 178 11.33 2.37 -15.32
CA PHE A 178 11.11 1.26 -16.25
C PHE A 178 12.39 0.88 -16.98
N PRO A 179 12.67 -0.43 -17.15
CA PRO A 179 13.70 -0.88 -18.11
C PRO A 179 13.47 -0.28 -19.49
N ALA A 180 14.54 0.00 -20.22
CA ALA A 180 14.45 0.67 -21.53
C ALA A 180 13.66 -0.15 -22.58
N ASP A 181 13.61 -1.46 -22.41
CA ASP A 181 12.90 -2.43 -23.26
C ASP A 181 11.57 -2.91 -22.67
N MET A 182 11.09 -2.28 -21.59
CA MET A 182 9.79 -2.62 -21.01
C MET A 182 8.65 -2.24 -21.97
N GLU A 183 7.77 -3.20 -22.20
CA GLU A 183 6.56 -3.01 -23.00
C GLU A 183 5.34 -2.79 -22.10
N ILE A 184 4.51 -1.77 -22.39
CA ILE A 184 3.17 -1.65 -21.81
C ILE A 184 2.21 -2.32 -22.79
N VAL A 185 1.53 -3.37 -22.34
CA VAL A 185 0.72 -4.24 -23.19
C VAL A 185 -0.68 -4.47 -22.60
N SER A 186 -1.58 -5.06 -23.37
CA SER A 186 -2.87 -5.51 -22.85
C SER A 186 -2.71 -6.68 -21.88
N ALA A 187 -3.68 -6.87 -20.98
CA ALA A 187 -3.67 -7.98 -20.04
C ALA A 187 -3.61 -9.35 -20.75
N ASP A 188 -4.40 -9.54 -21.80
CA ASP A 188 -4.45 -10.79 -22.55
C ASP A 188 -3.11 -11.09 -23.26
N GLU A 189 -2.47 -10.08 -23.80
CA GLU A 189 -1.13 -10.21 -24.39
C GLU A 189 -0.10 -10.59 -23.33
N MET A 190 -0.12 -9.90 -22.18
CA MET A 190 0.79 -10.22 -21.08
C MET A 190 0.60 -11.67 -20.60
N TYR A 191 -0.66 -12.12 -20.37
CA TYR A 191 -0.93 -13.49 -19.94
C TYR A 191 -0.37 -14.54 -20.91
N SER A 192 -0.51 -14.33 -22.20
CA SER A 192 -0.03 -15.28 -23.22
C SER A 192 1.50 -15.34 -23.34
N ARG A 193 2.20 -14.27 -22.95
CA ARG A 193 3.66 -14.14 -23.10
C ARG A 193 4.44 -14.36 -21.82
N ALA A 194 3.82 -14.16 -20.64
CA ALA A 194 4.50 -14.19 -19.36
C ALA A 194 4.92 -15.58 -18.92
N ASP A 195 6.15 -15.72 -18.42
CA ASP A 195 6.67 -16.88 -17.69
C ASP A 195 6.47 -16.69 -16.17
N TYR A 196 6.44 -15.44 -15.71
CA TYR A 196 6.14 -14.99 -14.35
C TYR A 196 5.09 -13.90 -14.40
N ILE A 197 4.16 -13.90 -13.43
CA ILE A 197 3.17 -12.84 -13.23
C ILE A 197 3.32 -12.33 -11.82
N SER A 198 3.53 -11.02 -11.66
CA SER A 198 3.61 -10.36 -10.36
C SER A 198 2.51 -9.31 -10.21
N VAL A 199 1.82 -9.33 -9.06
CA VAL A 199 0.63 -8.51 -8.82
C VAL A 199 0.93 -7.38 -7.86
N HIS A 200 0.61 -6.13 -8.26
CA HIS A 200 0.88 -4.92 -7.50
C HIS A 200 -0.29 -3.93 -7.54
N VAL A 201 -1.52 -4.44 -7.58
CA VAL A 201 -2.74 -3.65 -7.54
C VAL A 201 -3.41 -3.71 -6.15
N PRO A 202 -4.16 -2.68 -5.74
CA PRO A 202 -4.96 -2.73 -4.53
C PRO A 202 -6.12 -3.73 -4.67
N LEU A 203 -6.61 -4.25 -3.53
CA LEU A 203 -7.84 -5.03 -3.50
C LEU A 203 -9.03 -4.08 -3.58
N MET A 204 -9.80 -4.21 -4.65
CA MET A 204 -11.04 -3.51 -4.94
C MET A 204 -12.03 -4.52 -5.54
N ASP A 205 -13.29 -4.16 -5.73
CA ASP A 205 -14.27 -5.05 -6.36
C ASP A 205 -13.81 -5.51 -7.75
N ALA A 206 -13.21 -4.62 -8.53
CA ALA A 206 -12.68 -4.91 -9.86
C ALA A 206 -11.45 -5.82 -9.88
N THR A 207 -10.69 -5.90 -8.78
CA THR A 207 -9.47 -6.73 -8.68
C THR A 207 -9.65 -7.98 -7.84
N ARG A 208 -10.78 -8.11 -7.15
CA ARG A 208 -11.14 -9.29 -6.36
C ARG A 208 -11.32 -10.52 -7.29
N GLY A 209 -10.55 -11.57 -7.04
CA GLY A 209 -10.58 -12.80 -7.84
C GLY A 209 -10.21 -12.59 -9.30
N MET A 210 -9.46 -11.52 -9.63
CA MET A 210 -9.08 -11.22 -11.01
C MET A 210 -8.17 -12.31 -11.61
N LEU A 211 -7.34 -12.95 -10.77
CA LEU A 211 -6.58 -14.13 -11.18
C LEU A 211 -7.40 -15.39 -10.87
N ASN A 212 -8.06 -15.91 -11.89
CA ASN A 212 -8.99 -17.03 -11.84
C ASN A 212 -8.72 -18.03 -12.98
N LYS A 213 -9.52 -19.09 -13.08
CA LYS A 213 -9.38 -20.14 -14.10
C LYS A 213 -9.37 -19.61 -15.54
N ASP A 214 -10.17 -18.58 -15.84
CA ASP A 214 -10.27 -18.02 -17.19
C ASP A 214 -8.98 -17.27 -17.58
N VAL A 215 -8.34 -16.61 -16.60
CA VAL A 215 -7.03 -15.98 -16.76
C VAL A 215 -5.95 -17.04 -16.85
N PHE A 216 -5.94 -18.04 -15.97
CA PHE A 216 -4.94 -19.11 -16.05
C PHE A 216 -5.00 -19.87 -17.37
N ALA A 217 -6.19 -20.08 -17.94
CA ALA A 217 -6.34 -20.71 -19.26
C ALA A 217 -5.58 -19.96 -20.37
N LYS A 218 -5.46 -18.62 -20.27
CA LYS A 218 -4.72 -17.78 -21.24
C LYS A 218 -3.20 -17.78 -21.03
N CYS A 219 -2.73 -18.19 -19.85
CA CYS A 219 -1.32 -18.18 -19.50
C CYS A 219 -0.55 -19.33 -20.21
N LYS A 220 0.77 -19.21 -20.24
CA LYS A 220 1.65 -20.34 -20.60
C LYS A 220 1.52 -21.45 -19.56
N ASP A 221 1.73 -22.70 -19.99
CA ASP A 221 1.84 -23.83 -19.07
C ASP A 221 3.11 -23.66 -18.20
N GLY A 222 2.95 -23.90 -16.91
CA GLY A 222 4.03 -23.75 -15.95
C GLY A 222 4.35 -22.30 -15.57
N VAL A 223 3.44 -21.35 -15.81
CA VAL A 223 3.59 -19.95 -15.33
C VAL A 223 3.78 -19.90 -13.81
N ILE A 224 4.59 -18.97 -13.34
CA ILE A 224 4.77 -18.70 -11.91
C ILE A 224 4.01 -17.43 -11.54
N VAL A 225 3.21 -17.50 -10.49
CA VAL A 225 2.43 -16.35 -9.97
C VAL A 225 3.01 -15.88 -8.65
N VAL A 226 3.23 -14.55 -8.50
CA VAL A 226 3.72 -13.91 -7.29
C VAL A 226 2.73 -12.85 -6.86
N ASN A 227 2.20 -12.98 -5.65
CA ASN A 227 1.22 -12.06 -5.08
C ASN A 227 1.66 -11.61 -3.69
N CYS A 228 2.37 -10.48 -3.62
CA CYS A 228 2.67 -9.74 -2.41
C CYS A 228 1.75 -8.50 -2.27
N ALA A 229 0.55 -8.54 -2.85
CA ALA A 229 -0.41 -7.46 -2.79
C ALA A 229 -1.54 -7.73 -1.78
N ARG A 230 -2.48 -8.63 -2.10
CA ARG A 230 -3.59 -9.06 -1.21
C ARG A 230 -4.06 -10.46 -1.60
N ASP A 231 -4.46 -11.27 -0.62
CA ASP A 231 -4.95 -12.66 -0.82
C ASP A 231 -6.10 -12.75 -1.81
N ALA A 232 -7.17 -11.97 -1.58
CA ALA A 232 -8.41 -12.04 -2.35
C ALA A 232 -8.30 -11.56 -3.81
N ILE A 233 -7.12 -11.17 -4.31
CA ILE A 233 -6.89 -10.89 -5.73
C ILE A 233 -6.84 -12.19 -6.54
N VAL A 234 -6.41 -13.28 -5.92
CA VAL A 234 -6.36 -14.61 -6.53
C VAL A 234 -7.56 -15.43 -6.05
N ASN A 235 -8.22 -16.14 -6.96
CA ASN A 235 -9.22 -17.14 -6.58
C ASN A 235 -8.49 -18.40 -6.12
N ASP A 236 -8.61 -18.75 -4.85
CA ASP A 236 -7.89 -19.86 -4.25
C ASP A 236 -8.25 -21.23 -4.82
N ASP A 237 -9.53 -21.46 -5.13
CA ASP A 237 -9.97 -22.76 -5.65
C ASP A 237 -9.48 -22.96 -7.10
N ASP A 238 -9.54 -21.91 -7.90
CA ASP A 238 -9.02 -21.92 -9.28
C ASP A 238 -7.47 -22.06 -9.29
N MET A 239 -6.77 -21.42 -8.32
CA MET A 239 -5.33 -21.56 -8.16
C MET A 239 -4.95 -23.00 -7.79
N LYS A 240 -5.71 -23.64 -6.90
CA LYS A 240 -5.50 -25.03 -6.52
C LYS A 240 -5.58 -25.96 -7.73
N GLU A 241 -6.60 -25.79 -8.58
CA GLU A 241 -6.75 -26.57 -9.81
C GLU A 241 -5.62 -26.29 -10.79
N ALA A 242 -5.21 -25.02 -10.94
CA ALA A 242 -4.12 -24.63 -11.83
C ALA A 242 -2.76 -25.19 -11.39
N LEU A 243 -2.49 -25.27 -10.08
CA LEU A 243 -1.30 -25.93 -9.54
C LEU A 243 -1.36 -27.44 -9.76
N ALA A 244 -2.48 -28.09 -9.47
CA ALA A 244 -2.66 -29.53 -9.64
C ALA A 244 -2.52 -29.99 -11.09
N SER A 245 -2.97 -29.17 -12.05
CA SER A 245 -2.83 -29.45 -13.50
C SER A 245 -1.46 -29.10 -14.07
N GLY A 246 -0.60 -28.40 -13.34
CA GLY A 246 0.68 -27.88 -13.82
C GLY A 246 0.56 -26.62 -14.69
N LYS A 247 -0.64 -26.07 -14.84
CA LYS A 247 -0.87 -24.79 -15.54
C LYS A 247 -0.13 -23.65 -14.84
N VAL A 248 -0.19 -23.62 -13.50
CA VAL A 248 0.67 -22.82 -12.63
C VAL A 248 1.69 -23.76 -11.98
N ARG A 249 2.99 -23.48 -12.16
CA ARG A 249 4.05 -24.31 -11.59
C ARG A 249 4.28 -24.03 -10.11
N ARG A 250 4.20 -22.74 -9.71
CA ARG A 250 4.36 -22.27 -8.32
C ARG A 250 3.52 -21.03 -8.11
N TYR A 251 2.96 -20.92 -6.92
CA TYR A 251 2.32 -19.71 -6.43
C TYR A 251 3.05 -19.19 -5.20
N VAL A 252 3.55 -17.97 -5.25
CA VAL A 252 4.21 -17.28 -4.14
C VAL A 252 3.24 -16.25 -3.57
N THR A 253 3.04 -16.25 -2.27
CA THR A 253 2.23 -15.24 -1.59
C THR A 253 2.77 -14.92 -0.21
N ASP A 254 2.71 -13.62 0.19
CA ASP A 254 2.92 -13.19 1.57
C ASP A 254 1.60 -12.88 2.31
N PHE A 255 0.47 -13.27 1.72
CA PHE A 255 -0.87 -13.25 2.33
C PHE A 255 -1.48 -14.65 2.41
N PRO A 256 -0.82 -15.61 3.12
CA PRO A 256 -1.36 -16.95 3.21
C PRO A 256 -2.65 -16.96 4.03
N ASN A 257 -3.58 -17.80 3.59
CA ASN A 257 -4.77 -18.19 4.34
C ASN A 257 -4.77 -19.71 4.56
N TYR A 258 -5.80 -20.24 5.23
CA TYR A 258 -5.89 -21.67 5.51
C TYR A 258 -5.82 -22.54 4.24
N LYS A 259 -6.44 -22.10 3.12
CA LYS A 259 -6.41 -22.84 1.86
C LYS A 259 -5.00 -22.84 1.26
N THR A 260 -4.44 -21.66 1.04
CA THR A 260 -3.14 -21.50 0.36
C THR A 260 -1.97 -22.07 1.16
N ALA A 261 -2.02 -22.03 2.49
CA ALA A 261 -1.00 -22.64 3.34
C ALA A 261 -0.96 -24.17 3.25
N ASN A 262 -2.07 -24.80 2.79
CA ASN A 262 -2.20 -26.26 2.64
C ASN A 262 -2.22 -26.71 1.18
N MET A 263 -1.82 -25.87 0.22
CA MET A 263 -1.73 -26.24 -1.21
C MET A 263 -0.31 -26.63 -1.59
N ASP A 264 -0.16 -27.78 -2.23
CA ASP A 264 1.10 -28.16 -2.86
C ASP A 264 1.47 -27.15 -3.96
N GLY A 265 2.75 -26.80 -4.05
CA GLY A 265 3.24 -25.83 -5.03
C GLY A 265 3.15 -24.36 -4.59
N VAL A 266 2.60 -24.07 -3.39
CA VAL A 266 2.59 -22.73 -2.81
C VAL A 266 3.86 -22.47 -1.98
N VAL A 267 4.47 -21.32 -2.23
CA VAL A 267 5.51 -20.74 -1.37
C VAL A 267 4.84 -19.64 -0.53
N ALA A 268 4.40 -20.02 0.67
CA ALA A 268 3.74 -19.12 1.60
C ALA A 268 4.75 -18.43 2.52
N ILE A 269 4.64 -17.10 2.62
CA ILE A 269 5.46 -16.22 3.47
C ILE A 269 4.53 -15.45 4.41
N SER A 270 4.91 -15.18 5.62
CA SER A 270 4.05 -14.58 6.65
C SER A 270 4.04 -13.05 6.60
N HIS A 271 3.37 -12.44 5.61
CA HIS A 271 3.14 -10.99 5.45
C HIS A 271 4.37 -10.12 5.76
N LEU A 272 5.50 -10.44 5.13
CA LEU A 272 6.79 -9.77 5.36
C LEU A 272 7.08 -8.60 4.40
N GLY A 273 6.19 -8.31 3.46
CA GLY A 273 6.44 -7.30 2.43
C GLY A 273 6.89 -5.93 2.94
N ALA A 274 6.38 -5.50 4.09
CA ALA A 274 6.75 -4.21 4.71
C ALA A 274 7.51 -4.38 6.04
N SER A 275 7.98 -5.59 6.36
CA SER A 275 8.58 -5.90 7.65
C SER A 275 10.11 -5.79 7.60
N THR A 276 10.61 -4.60 7.25
CA THR A 276 12.01 -4.21 7.35
C THR A 276 12.13 -2.93 8.18
N GLU A 277 13.27 -2.72 8.82
CA GLU A 277 13.55 -1.53 9.63
C GLU A 277 13.36 -0.25 8.80
N GLU A 278 13.89 -0.24 7.58
CA GLU A 278 13.80 0.91 6.67
C GLU A 278 12.36 1.19 6.21
N ALA A 279 11.55 0.15 5.96
CA ALA A 279 10.15 0.34 5.61
C ALA A 279 9.34 0.92 6.78
N GLU A 280 9.60 0.45 8.01
CA GLU A 280 8.99 0.97 9.22
C GLU A 280 9.37 2.42 9.46
N ASP A 281 10.65 2.76 9.31
CA ASP A 281 11.20 4.11 9.43
C ASP A 281 10.58 5.06 8.38
N ASN A 282 10.56 4.66 7.13
CA ASN A 282 10.02 5.46 6.03
C ASN A 282 8.50 5.70 6.20
N CYS A 283 7.75 4.67 6.59
CA CYS A 283 6.33 4.81 6.86
C CYS A 283 6.06 5.76 8.03
N ALA A 284 6.80 5.60 9.15
CA ALA A 284 6.64 6.47 10.31
C ALA A 284 7.04 7.93 9.99
N ALA A 285 8.11 8.14 9.25
CA ALA A 285 8.54 9.49 8.83
C ALA A 285 7.51 10.16 7.90
N MET A 286 6.94 9.41 6.94
CA MET A 286 5.91 9.94 6.06
C MET A 286 4.62 10.26 6.84
N ALA A 287 4.20 9.39 7.77
CA ALA A 287 3.03 9.62 8.62
C ALA A 287 3.21 10.89 9.48
N ALA A 288 4.37 11.05 10.11
CA ALA A 288 4.69 12.25 10.91
C ALA A 288 4.67 13.53 10.06
N LYS A 289 5.27 13.53 8.86
CA LYS A 289 5.24 14.68 7.93
C LYS A 289 3.81 15.07 7.56
N GLN A 290 2.94 14.12 7.32
CA GLN A 290 1.54 14.39 6.97
C GLN A 290 0.76 14.97 8.14
N ILE A 291 1.00 14.50 9.38
CA ILE A 291 0.43 15.10 10.58
C ILE A 291 0.84 16.56 10.67
N VAL A 292 2.14 16.86 10.59
CA VAL A 292 2.67 18.22 10.68
C VAL A 292 2.06 19.12 9.61
N ASP A 293 2.05 18.66 8.36
CA ASP A 293 1.52 19.45 7.25
C ASP A 293 0.01 19.72 7.38
N TYR A 294 -0.77 18.71 7.81
CA TYR A 294 -2.20 18.90 8.05
C TYR A 294 -2.46 19.85 9.22
N ILE A 295 -1.73 19.71 10.31
CA ILE A 295 -1.94 20.53 11.49
C ILE A 295 -1.53 21.97 11.25
N GLU A 296 -0.36 22.20 10.66
CA GLU A 296 0.22 23.54 10.50
C GLU A 296 -0.26 24.26 9.24
N ASN A 297 -0.52 23.52 8.17
CA ASN A 297 -0.89 24.07 6.87
C ASN A 297 -2.31 23.67 6.41
N GLY A 298 -2.96 22.71 7.05
CA GLY A 298 -4.28 22.20 6.63
C GLY A 298 -4.27 21.32 5.41
N ASN A 299 -3.12 21.04 4.79
CA ASN A 299 -3.01 20.27 3.55
C ASN A 299 -3.39 18.79 3.77
N ILE A 300 -4.12 18.21 2.82
CA ILE A 300 -4.56 16.81 2.83
C ILE A 300 -3.99 16.14 1.59
N ILE A 301 -2.87 15.39 1.73
CA ILE A 301 -2.16 14.86 0.56
C ILE A 301 -2.47 13.38 0.30
N ASN A 302 -2.29 12.49 1.27
CA ASN A 302 -2.51 11.05 1.13
C ASN A 302 -3.65 10.56 2.03
N SER A 303 -4.75 11.32 2.07
CA SER A 303 -5.92 10.87 2.82
C SER A 303 -6.66 9.76 2.06
N VAL A 304 -7.19 8.81 2.83
CA VAL A 304 -7.97 7.68 2.32
C VAL A 304 -9.48 7.91 2.44
N ASN A 305 -9.93 8.83 3.28
CA ASN A 305 -11.34 9.15 3.52
C ASN A 305 -11.76 10.56 3.06
N PHE A 306 -10.85 11.52 2.89
CA PHE A 306 -11.13 12.83 2.31
C PHE A 306 -10.38 13.05 0.99
N PRO A 307 -10.79 14.03 0.15
CA PRO A 307 -10.11 14.35 -1.09
C PRO A 307 -8.70 14.91 -0.84
N ARG A 308 -7.85 14.82 -1.87
CA ARG A 308 -6.57 15.51 -1.85
C ARG A 308 -6.78 17.00 -2.05
N ILE A 309 -6.25 17.81 -1.12
CA ILE A 309 -6.27 19.26 -1.22
C ILE A 309 -4.97 19.85 -0.69
N ASP A 310 -4.37 20.80 -1.40
CA ASP A 310 -3.06 21.33 -1.09
C ASP A 310 -2.95 22.78 -1.58
N LEU A 311 -2.70 23.71 -0.68
CA LEU A 311 -2.40 25.12 -0.95
C LEU A 311 -0.94 25.47 -0.65
N GLY A 312 -0.09 24.48 -0.38
CA GLY A 312 1.28 24.69 0.05
C GLY A 312 1.40 25.22 1.48
N LYS A 313 2.55 25.79 1.78
CA LYS A 313 2.81 26.37 3.10
C LYS A 313 1.89 27.56 3.36
N LYS A 314 1.33 27.62 4.56
CA LYS A 314 0.47 28.72 5.04
C LYS A 314 1.27 30.02 5.15
N GLU A 315 0.73 31.11 4.60
CA GLU A 315 1.33 32.45 4.62
C GLU A 315 0.46 33.46 5.39
N GLY A 316 -0.84 33.17 5.55
CA GLY A 316 -1.82 34.01 6.26
C GLY A 316 -2.74 33.19 7.15
N THR A 317 -3.89 33.74 7.49
CA THR A 317 -4.94 32.99 8.18
C THR A 317 -5.54 31.99 7.20
N ARG A 318 -5.64 30.72 7.58
CA ARG A 318 -6.20 29.66 6.73
C ARG A 318 -7.40 29.00 7.41
N ALA A 319 -8.51 28.90 6.70
CA ALA A 319 -9.64 28.08 7.06
C ALA A 319 -9.50 26.68 6.45
N VAL A 320 -9.72 25.66 7.26
CA VAL A 320 -9.81 24.24 6.87
C VAL A 320 -11.21 23.78 7.20
N VAL A 321 -11.98 23.35 6.19
CA VAL A 321 -13.38 22.93 6.38
C VAL A 321 -13.54 21.52 5.81
N LEU A 322 -14.02 20.58 6.63
CA LEU A 322 -14.43 19.24 6.22
C LEU A 322 -15.95 19.19 6.22
N PHE A 323 -16.55 18.59 5.20
CA PHE A 323 -18.00 18.66 4.99
C PHE A 323 -18.53 17.44 4.22
N GLU A 324 -19.85 17.21 4.28
CA GLU A 324 -20.54 16.25 3.42
C GLU A 324 -20.64 16.82 1.99
N GLU A 325 -20.40 16.00 0.98
CA GLU A 325 -20.28 16.40 -0.44
C GLU A 325 -21.47 17.24 -0.94
N ASP A 326 -22.68 16.94 -0.48
CA ASP A 326 -23.92 17.65 -0.86
C ASP A 326 -23.88 19.16 -0.51
N ASN A 327 -23.01 19.59 0.39
CA ASN A 327 -22.90 20.97 0.87
C ASN A 327 -21.72 21.74 0.23
N ALA A 328 -21.10 21.19 -0.82
CA ALA A 328 -19.93 21.76 -1.48
C ALA A 328 -20.17 23.19 -2.01
N GLU A 329 -21.35 23.49 -2.56
CA GLU A 329 -21.69 24.80 -3.10
C GLU A 329 -21.79 25.87 -2.00
N GLU A 330 -22.43 25.55 -0.87
CA GLU A 330 -22.58 26.47 0.25
C GLU A 330 -21.25 26.78 0.91
N VAL A 331 -20.42 25.75 1.14
CA VAL A 331 -19.05 25.89 1.67
C VAL A 331 -18.19 26.71 0.72
N SER A 332 -18.24 26.45 -0.57
CA SER A 332 -17.50 27.20 -1.60
C SER A 332 -17.89 28.69 -1.55
N LYS A 333 -19.19 29.00 -1.51
CA LYS A 333 -19.70 30.38 -1.48
C LYS A 333 -19.29 31.11 -0.20
N ALA A 334 -19.27 30.42 0.93
CA ALA A 334 -18.88 31.01 2.21
C ALA A 334 -17.37 31.30 2.27
N LEU A 335 -16.53 30.39 1.77
CA LEU A 335 -15.08 30.51 1.84
C LEU A 335 -14.46 31.36 0.75
N SER A 336 -14.99 31.34 -0.46
CA SER A 336 -14.43 32.12 -1.59
C SER A 336 -14.55 33.63 -1.40
N LYS A 337 -15.50 34.05 -0.58
CA LYS A 337 -15.71 35.47 -0.27
C LYS A 337 -14.60 36.01 0.64
N GLY A 338 -13.59 36.64 0.05
CA GLY A 338 -12.44 37.21 0.76
C GLY A 338 -11.21 36.31 0.82
N ALA A 339 -11.25 35.15 0.21
CA ALA A 339 -10.07 34.28 0.05
C ALA A 339 -9.10 34.84 -1.01
N MET A 340 -7.81 34.83 -0.69
CA MET A 340 -6.71 35.07 -1.63
C MET A 340 -6.28 33.81 -2.38
N LYS A 341 -6.30 32.68 -1.68
CA LYS A 341 -6.11 31.32 -2.23
C LYS A 341 -7.28 30.47 -1.81
N PHE A 342 -7.77 29.62 -2.70
CA PHE A 342 -8.91 28.73 -2.41
C PHE A 342 -8.77 27.43 -3.19
N ALA A 343 -9.07 26.33 -2.53
CA ALA A 343 -9.23 25.03 -3.14
C ALA A 343 -10.35 24.26 -2.45
N LEU A 344 -11.12 23.51 -3.22
CA LEU A 344 -12.17 22.63 -2.74
C LEU A 344 -12.21 21.40 -3.62
N ASP A 345 -12.38 20.25 -3.02
CA ASP A 345 -12.59 18.98 -3.73
C ASP A 345 -13.44 18.04 -2.88
N HIS A 346 -13.98 16.98 -3.49
CA HIS A 346 -14.79 15.98 -2.80
C HIS A 346 -14.47 14.57 -3.30
N LYS A 347 -14.76 13.57 -2.43
CA LYS A 347 -14.46 12.17 -2.69
C LYS A 347 -15.33 11.28 -1.82
N LYS A 348 -16.10 10.38 -2.45
CA LYS A 348 -16.89 9.36 -1.75
C LYS A 348 -17.85 9.90 -0.69
N GLY A 349 -18.57 10.96 -0.99
CA GLY A 349 -19.56 11.56 -0.10
C GLY A 349 -18.99 12.61 0.87
N PHE A 350 -17.68 12.83 0.91
CA PHE A 350 -17.02 13.80 1.79
C PHE A 350 -16.20 14.82 1.01
N GLY A 351 -16.19 16.05 1.47
CA GLY A 351 -15.45 17.15 0.89
C GLY A 351 -14.46 17.79 1.85
N ALA A 352 -13.46 18.45 1.29
CA ALA A 352 -12.54 19.31 2.03
C ALA A 352 -12.36 20.62 1.28
N ALA A 353 -12.26 21.72 2.01
CA ALA A 353 -11.96 23.04 1.47
C ALA A 353 -10.88 23.73 2.28
N LEU A 354 -9.95 24.35 1.57
CA LEU A 354 -8.94 25.25 2.13
C LEU A 354 -9.13 26.65 1.55
N ALA A 355 -9.15 27.65 2.41
CA ALA A 355 -9.14 29.04 2.00
C ALA A 355 -8.09 29.81 2.81
N GLU A 356 -7.29 30.63 2.12
CA GLU A 356 -6.30 31.50 2.76
C GLU A 356 -6.69 32.96 2.53
N GLY A 357 -6.72 33.76 3.59
CA GLY A 357 -7.17 35.14 3.54
C GLY A 357 -6.79 35.91 4.79
N LYS A 358 -7.45 37.05 5.01
CA LYS A 358 -7.18 37.89 6.18
C LYS A 358 -7.91 37.41 7.44
N ALA A 359 -9.17 36.98 7.29
CA ALA A 359 -9.99 36.46 8.37
C ALA A 359 -11.15 35.62 7.84
N PHE A 360 -11.61 34.66 8.63
CA PHE A 360 -12.78 33.84 8.36
C PHE A 360 -13.68 33.78 9.60
N ASP A 361 -14.99 33.78 9.38
CA ASP A 361 -15.98 33.62 10.46
C ASP A 361 -16.20 32.13 10.73
N GLU A 362 -15.52 31.64 11.75
CA GLU A 362 -15.58 30.21 12.14
C GLU A 362 -17.00 29.79 12.56
N ALA A 363 -17.75 30.70 13.27
CA ALA A 363 -19.10 30.40 13.72
C ALA A 363 -20.07 30.29 12.52
N ALA A 364 -19.95 31.18 11.55
CA ALA A 364 -20.74 31.13 10.32
C ALA A 364 -20.43 29.87 9.50
N LEU A 365 -19.16 29.44 9.41
CA LEU A 365 -18.77 28.21 8.71
C LEU A 365 -19.30 26.96 9.41
N LYS A 366 -19.24 26.89 10.74
CA LYS A 366 -19.80 25.78 11.54
C LYS A 366 -21.33 25.69 11.46
N ALA A 367 -22.02 26.81 11.17
CA ALA A 367 -23.47 26.82 11.02
C ALA A 367 -24.00 26.32 9.69
N ILE A 368 -23.13 26.07 8.70
CA ILE A 368 -23.52 25.48 7.41
C ILE A 368 -23.90 24.01 7.65
N PRO A 369 -25.09 23.57 7.22
CA PRO A 369 -25.49 22.16 7.31
C PRO A 369 -24.46 21.24 6.67
N GLY A 370 -24.22 20.08 7.25
CA GLY A 370 -23.26 19.10 6.72
C GLY A 370 -21.78 19.47 6.86
N VAL A 371 -21.45 20.60 7.52
CA VAL A 371 -20.07 20.89 7.92
C VAL A 371 -19.71 20.04 9.14
N LEU A 372 -18.70 19.19 8.98
CA LEU A 372 -18.25 18.23 9.99
C LEU A 372 -17.19 18.81 10.91
N LYS A 373 -16.25 19.59 10.37
CA LYS A 373 -15.19 20.24 11.14
C LYS A 373 -14.71 21.53 10.50
N VAL A 374 -14.46 22.52 11.34
CA VAL A 374 -13.85 23.81 10.93
C VAL A 374 -12.64 24.07 11.81
N ARG A 375 -11.54 24.49 11.19
CA ARG A 375 -10.33 24.96 11.88
C ARG A 375 -9.87 26.26 11.23
N ILE A 376 -9.57 27.25 12.06
CA ILE A 376 -8.87 28.48 11.64
C ILE A 376 -7.46 28.38 12.18
N ILE A 377 -6.47 28.38 11.30
CA ILE A 377 -5.06 28.16 11.64
C ILE A 377 -4.18 29.32 11.16
#